data_1260dcf8a63f55927d12899184f697f1
#
_entry.id   1260dcf8a63f55927d12899184f697f1
#
_cell.length_a   1.000
_cell.length_b   1.000
_cell.length_c   1.000
_cell.angle_alpha   90.00
_cell.angle_beta   90.00
_cell.angle_gamma   90.00
#
_symmetry.space_group_name_H-M   'P 1'
#
loop_
_entity.id
_entity.type
_entity.pdbx_description
1 polymer ?
#
loop_
_entity_poly.entity_id
_entity_poly.type
_entity_poly.pdbx_seq_one_letter_code
_entity_poly.pdbx_strand_id
1 'polypeptide(L)'
;MSLPQPNRPPGPPASRLVAIWVPDWPVVALTLDARRQRRHHRARQGDIHLPDPATEPVAVVGARGVLAASVPARSAGIATGMRLRTARSLCPGLIVLHPQEEREARAFETVMEALTSLLAAPIVARPGLALSGAKGPAAWAGGEEILAAALVEAVAQEADVECQVGIADSLSGAVLAARQGIIVEPGRTPDFLAPWPLDSLLACLSLRRLRRDARPLLETFARLGLRTLADLASLPRKDVAARFGPMGERLHRLAAGTHHEAPAMTRPAQDIVVTSTLDPPVERADTAAFAARHLAETLAARLLSEGLAVGRLAIEARCADGAELVRTWMLETTPTTAELTDRVRWQLEGWLSGRSGRPPSSGLTHLSLTALELSPATAAQAGLWQAPGQQAEARARRAAERVESLIGAGTVQVPRINPGRDPRSRVRMVPWGEGECADESGGDGSAP
;
A
#
# COMPACT_ATOMS: atom_id res chain seq x y z
N MET A 1 49.09 3.63 -7.30
CA MET A 1 48.82 4.74 -6.37
C MET A 1 47.49 5.38 -6.81
N SER A 2 46.38 4.97 -6.17
CA SER A 2 45.06 5.56 -6.43
C SER A 2 44.93 6.84 -5.61
N LEU A 3 44.57 7.93 -6.25
CA LEU A 3 44.29 9.21 -5.61
C LEU A 3 43.09 9.10 -4.69
N PRO A 4 43.10 9.69 -3.46
CA PRO A 4 41.96 9.71 -2.57
C PRO A 4 40.84 10.55 -3.21
N GLN A 5 39.62 9.99 -3.21
CA GLN A 5 38.43 10.73 -3.64
C GLN A 5 38.19 11.92 -2.72
N PRO A 6 37.80 13.10 -3.27
CA PRO A 6 37.55 14.27 -2.45
C PRO A 6 36.37 14.02 -1.52
N ASN A 7 36.60 14.32 -0.25
CA ASN A 7 35.65 14.25 0.86
C ASN A 7 34.37 15.03 0.48
N ARG A 8 33.31 14.31 0.16
CA ARG A 8 31.99 14.91 -0.12
C ARG A 8 31.51 15.56 1.16
N PRO A 9 31.18 16.86 1.18
CA PRO A 9 30.66 17.49 2.39
C PRO A 9 29.43 16.70 2.88
N PRO A 10 29.26 16.51 4.20
CA PRO A 10 28.08 15.87 4.75
C PRO A 10 26.84 16.62 4.28
N GLY A 11 25.96 15.92 3.54
CA GLY A 11 24.65 16.44 3.17
C GLY A 11 23.85 16.81 4.43
N PRO A 12 22.75 17.56 4.29
CA PRO A 12 21.89 17.89 5.43
C PRO A 12 21.57 16.60 6.20
N PRO A 13 21.48 16.67 7.55
CA PRO A 13 21.30 15.47 8.36
C PRO A 13 20.12 14.67 7.85
N ALA A 14 20.41 13.45 7.42
CA ALA A 14 19.41 12.52 6.88
C ALA A 14 18.26 12.41 7.87
N SER A 15 17.03 12.59 7.42
CA SER A 15 15.85 12.40 8.26
C SER A 15 15.70 10.91 8.55
N ARG A 16 15.96 10.50 9.79
CA ARG A 16 15.72 9.12 10.24
C ARG A 16 14.23 8.81 10.18
N LEU A 17 13.89 7.69 9.56
CA LEU A 17 12.53 7.18 9.43
C LEU A 17 12.39 5.85 10.15
N VAL A 18 11.27 5.66 10.82
CA VAL A 18 10.85 4.38 11.38
C VAL A 18 9.70 3.82 10.54
N ALA A 19 9.79 2.54 10.20
CA ALA A 19 8.74 1.76 9.56
C ALA A 19 8.28 0.65 10.50
N ILE A 20 6.98 0.48 10.64
CA ILE A 20 6.34 -0.58 11.40
C ILE A 20 5.58 -1.45 10.40
N TRP A 21 6.02 -2.69 10.26
CA TRP A 21 5.46 -3.64 9.31
C TRP A 21 4.82 -4.81 10.02
N VAL A 22 3.56 -5.09 9.67
CA VAL A 22 2.84 -6.28 10.11
C VAL A 22 2.87 -7.32 8.97
N PRO A 23 3.58 -8.44 9.15
CA PRO A 23 3.61 -9.52 8.17
C PRO A 23 2.22 -10.10 7.91
N ASP A 24 1.99 -10.59 6.69
CA ASP A 24 0.75 -11.26 6.30
C ASP A 24 -0.55 -10.48 6.67
N TRP A 25 -0.50 -9.16 6.64
CA TRP A 25 -1.58 -8.29 7.09
C TRP A 25 -2.99 -8.69 6.61
N PRO A 26 -3.23 -9.09 5.33
CA PRO A 26 -4.55 -9.50 4.88
C PRO A 26 -5.16 -10.67 5.69
N VAL A 27 -4.31 -11.58 6.17
CA VAL A 27 -4.71 -12.69 7.05
C VAL A 27 -4.86 -12.24 8.48
N VAL A 28 -3.96 -11.39 8.99
CA VAL A 28 -4.05 -10.81 10.34
C VAL A 28 -5.35 -10.00 10.49
N ALA A 29 -5.69 -9.17 9.51
CA ALA A 29 -6.94 -8.40 9.49
C ALA A 29 -8.17 -9.32 9.56
N LEU A 30 -8.15 -10.46 8.87
CA LEU A 30 -9.20 -11.47 8.95
C LEU A 30 -9.29 -12.09 10.35
N THR A 31 -8.16 -12.41 10.98
CA THR A 31 -8.10 -12.93 12.34
C THR A 31 -8.71 -11.96 13.34
N LEU A 32 -8.38 -10.67 13.21
CA LEU A 32 -8.93 -9.62 14.06
C LEU A 32 -10.45 -9.49 13.88
N ASP A 33 -10.97 -9.52 12.66
CA ASP A 33 -12.41 -9.50 12.39
C ASP A 33 -13.10 -10.75 12.95
N ALA A 34 -12.56 -11.95 12.73
CA ALA A 34 -13.11 -13.20 13.24
C ALA A 34 -13.16 -13.25 14.77
N ARG A 35 -12.11 -12.77 15.45
CA ARG A 35 -12.07 -12.66 16.93
C ARG A 35 -13.14 -11.70 17.45
N ARG A 36 -13.35 -10.56 16.77
CA ARG A 36 -14.37 -9.56 17.15
C ARG A 36 -15.77 -10.09 16.94
N GLN A 37 -16.05 -10.74 15.82
CA GLN A 37 -17.33 -11.38 15.57
C GLN A 37 -17.66 -12.40 16.66
N ARG A 38 -16.71 -13.24 17.07
CA ARG A 38 -16.94 -14.20 18.17
C ARG A 38 -17.26 -13.52 19.52
N ARG A 39 -16.64 -12.38 19.81
CA ARG A 39 -16.96 -11.59 21.01
C ARG A 39 -18.38 -11.01 20.96
N HIS A 40 -18.84 -10.59 19.77
CA HIS A 40 -20.19 -10.04 19.57
C HIS A 40 -21.27 -11.11 19.35
N HIS A 41 -20.91 -12.29 18.78
CA HIS A 41 -21.85 -13.38 18.49
C HIS A 41 -22.36 -14.15 19.72
N ARG A 42 -21.75 -14.01 20.87
CA ARG A 42 -22.41 -14.47 22.11
C ARG A 42 -23.77 -13.79 22.34
N ALA A 43 -24.13 -12.81 21.47
CA ALA A 43 -25.34 -12.01 21.58
C ALA A 43 -26.35 -12.12 20.41
N ARG A 44 -26.02 -12.71 19.25
CA ARG A 44 -26.97 -12.81 18.11
C ARG A 44 -26.71 -14.06 17.25
N GLN A 45 -27.76 -14.90 17.07
CA GLN A 45 -27.76 -16.01 16.12
C GLN A 45 -27.92 -15.51 14.68
N GLY A 46 -27.06 -15.93 13.76
CA GLY A 46 -27.36 -15.85 12.32
C GLY A 46 -26.35 -15.19 11.39
N ASP A 47 -25.03 -15.17 11.66
CA ASP A 47 -24.07 -14.51 10.79
C ASP A 47 -23.13 -15.46 10.02
N ILE A 48 -22.62 -14.93 8.90
CA ILE A 48 -21.65 -15.60 8.02
C ILE A 48 -20.43 -16.01 8.84
N HIS A 49 -20.17 -17.30 8.91
CA HIS A 49 -18.97 -17.86 9.56
C HIS A 49 -17.73 -17.47 8.75
N LEU A 50 -16.93 -16.53 9.27
CA LEU A 50 -15.59 -16.29 8.72
C LEU A 50 -14.64 -17.40 9.17
N PRO A 51 -13.77 -17.91 8.26
CA PRO A 51 -12.77 -18.89 8.63
C PRO A 51 -11.83 -18.32 9.69
N ASP A 52 -11.32 -19.20 10.56
CA ASP A 52 -10.35 -18.86 11.58
C ASP A 52 -8.92 -19.12 11.12
N PRO A 53 -8.16 -18.09 10.72
CA PRO A 53 -6.79 -18.29 10.26
C PRO A 53 -5.82 -18.83 11.34
N ALA A 54 -6.23 -18.81 12.62
CA ALA A 54 -5.42 -19.40 13.68
C ALA A 54 -5.44 -20.94 13.65
N THR A 55 -6.55 -21.53 13.20
CA THR A 55 -6.76 -22.99 13.21
C THR A 55 -6.95 -23.57 11.83
N GLU A 56 -7.36 -22.79 10.86
CA GLU A 56 -7.67 -23.22 9.50
C GLU A 56 -6.61 -22.76 8.49
N PRO A 57 -6.30 -23.58 7.46
CA PRO A 57 -5.39 -23.18 6.39
C PRO A 57 -6.08 -22.19 5.46
N VAL A 58 -5.80 -20.91 5.66
CA VAL A 58 -6.36 -19.79 4.87
C VAL A 58 -5.27 -19.13 4.06
N ALA A 59 -5.53 -18.83 2.79
CA ALA A 59 -4.68 -17.98 1.97
C ALA A 59 -5.49 -16.85 1.34
N VAL A 60 -4.95 -15.64 1.39
CA VAL A 60 -5.45 -14.51 0.60
C VAL A 60 -4.71 -14.48 -0.72
N VAL A 61 -5.46 -14.58 -1.82
CA VAL A 61 -4.91 -14.77 -3.16
C VAL A 61 -5.30 -13.60 -4.05
N GLY A 62 -4.29 -13.01 -4.69
CA GLY A 62 -4.45 -12.01 -5.73
C GLY A 62 -4.34 -12.61 -7.13
N ALA A 63 -4.41 -11.76 -8.15
CA ALA A 63 -4.36 -12.19 -9.56
C ALA A 63 -3.10 -13.02 -9.93
N ARG A 64 -1.98 -12.84 -9.23
CA ARG A 64 -0.70 -13.52 -9.52
C ARG A 64 -0.32 -14.63 -8.54
N GLY A 65 -1.12 -14.92 -7.54
CA GLY A 65 -0.86 -15.95 -6.54
C GLY A 65 -1.12 -15.51 -5.12
N VAL A 66 -0.61 -16.29 -4.18
CA VAL A 66 -0.76 -16.08 -2.73
C VAL A 66 -0.11 -14.76 -2.31
N LEU A 67 -0.88 -13.90 -1.66
CA LEU A 67 -0.43 -12.64 -1.09
C LEU A 67 -0.04 -12.77 0.37
N ALA A 68 -0.81 -13.57 1.12
CA ALA A 68 -0.61 -13.84 2.52
C ALA A 68 -1.20 -15.22 2.87
N ALA A 69 -0.62 -15.92 3.84
CA ALA A 69 -1.06 -17.23 4.26
C ALA A 69 -1.09 -17.36 5.78
N SER A 70 -2.10 -18.05 6.31
CA SER A 70 -2.20 -18.37 7.74
C SER A 70 -1.08 -19.32 8.19
N VAL A 71 -0.84 -19.40 9.51
CA VAL A 71 0.17 -20.31 10.06
C VAL A 71 -0.10 -21.75 9.63
N PRO A 72 -1.33 -22.32 9.73
CA PRO A 72 -1.61 -23.66 9.23
C PRO A 72 -1.33 -23.82 7.72
N ALA A 73 -1.63 -22.81 6.91
CA ALA A 73 -1.33 -22.85 5.47
C ALA A 73 0.19 -22.85 5.20
N ARG A 74 0.96 -22.03 5.92
CA ARG A 74 2.43 -22.01 5.81
C ARG A 74 3.04 -23.33 6.26
N SER A 75 2.53 -23.93 7.32
CA SER A 75 2.97 -25.25 7.79
C SER A 75 2.72 -26.35 6.75
N ALA A 76 1.70 -26.19 5.88
CA ALA A 76 1.46 -27.05 4.72
C ALA A 76 2.34 -26.70 3.50
N GLY A 77 3.30 -25.79 3.64
CA GLY A 77 4.26 -25.41 2.58
C GLY A 77 3.79 -24.27 1.66
N ILE A 78 2.70 -23.57 2.00
CA ILE A 78 2.22 -22.45 1.17
C ILE A 78 3.05 -21.21 1.44
N ALA A 79 3.61 -20.62 0.38
CA ALA A 79 4.42 -19.40 0.45
C ALA A 79 3.81 -18.27 -0.38
N THR A 80 4.12 -17.03 0.02
CA THR A 80 3.77 -15.81 -0.74
C THR A 80 4.35 -15.88 -2.16
N GLY A 81 3.56 -15.48 -3.15
CA GLY A 81 3.91 -15.56 -4.57
C GLY A 81 3.58 -16.91 -5.23
N MET A 82 3.27 -17.96 -4.46
CA MET A 82 2.91 -19.26 -4.99
C MET A 82 1.63 -19.18 -5.84
N ARG A 83 1.61 -19.88 -6.99
CA ARG A 83 0.40 -19.97 -7.83
C ARG A 83 -0.70 -20.73 -7.09
N LEU A 84 -1.95 -20.29 -7.24
CA LEU A 84 -3.10 -20.92 -6.55
C LEU A 84 -3.20 -22.43 -6.83
N ARG A 85 -2.94 -22.87 -8.06
CA ARG A 85 -2.99 -24.30 -8.41
C ARG A 85 -1.98 -25.12 -7.59
N THR A 86 -0.76 -24.61 -7.44
CA THR A 86 0.29 -25.26 -6.62
C THR A 86 -0.09 -25.24 -5.14
N ALA A 87 -0.63 -24.12 -4.64
CA ALA A 87 -1.08 -24.03 -3.25
C ALA A 87 -2.18 -25.04 -2.92
N ARG A 88 -3.18 -25.19 -3.80
CA ARG A 88 -4.24 -26.22 -3.64
C ARG A 88 -3.73 -27.63 -3.73
N SER A 89 -2.70 -27.88 -4.54
CA SER A 89 -2.06 -29.22 -4.63
C SER A 89 -1.34 -29.58 -3.33
N LEU A 90 -0.71 -28.61 -2.64
CA LEU A 90 -0.03 -28.82 -1.36
C LEU A 90 -1.01 -28.93 -0.19
N CYS A 91 -2.10 -28.18 -0.24
CA CYS A 91 -3.12 -28.15 0.80
C CYS A 91 -4.52 -28.25 0.18
N PRO A 92 -5.08 -29.47 -0.01
CA PRO A 92 -6.41 -29.66 -0.59
C PRO A 92 -7.54 -28.96 0.19
N GLY A 93 -7.40 -28.82 1.53
CA GLY A 93 -8.33 -28.10 2.40
C GLY A 93 -8.12 -26.60 2.47
N LEU A 94 -7.30 -26.00 1.60
CA LEU A 94 -7.00 -24.58 1.62
C LEU A 94 -8.23 -23.72 1.37
N ILE A 95 -8.56 -22.86 2.33
CA ILE A 95 -9.59 -21.83 2.20
C ILE A 95 -8.98 -20.64 1.47
N VAL A 96 -9.53 -20.32 0.31
CA VAL A 96 -9.04 -19.24 -0.54
C VAL A 96 -9.93 -18.02 -0.41
N LEU A 97 -9.35 -16.89 -0.05
CA LEU A 97 -10.01 -15.60 0.07
C LEU A 97 -9.36 -14.58 -0.86
N HIS A 98 -10.12 -13.55 -1.21
CA HIS A 98 -9.60 -12.42 -1.97
C HIS A 98 -9.28 -11.23 -1.05
N PRO A 99 -8.34 -10.33 -1.45
CA PRO A 99 -8.04 -9.13 -0.70
C PRO A 99 -9.29 -8.26 -0.53
N GLN A 100 -9.48 -7.75 0.69
CA GLN A 100 -10.55 -6.82 1.01
C GLN A 100 -9.94 -5.57 1.65
N GLU A 101 -9.63 -4.57 0.82
CA GLU A 101 -8.91 -3.37 1.25
C GLU A 101 -9.62 -2.62 2.36
N GLU A 102 -10.95 -2.55 2.31
CA GLU A 102 -11.77 -1.94 3.36
C GLU A 102 -11.59 -2.63 4.72
N ARG A 103 -11.67 -3.96 4.77
CA ARG A 103 -11.43 -4.72 5.99
C ARG A 103 -10.01 -4.52 6.49
N GLU A 104 -9.03 -4.60 5.59
CA GLU A 104 -7.61 -4.44 5.89
C GLU A 104 -7.30 -3.03 6.43
N ALA A 105 -7.87 -1.99 5.81
CA ALA A 105 -7.69 -0.61 6.24
C ALA A 105 -8.36 -0.35 7.60
N ARG A 106 -9.62 -0.78 7.76
CA ARG A 106 -10.35 -0.64 9.02
C ARG A 106 -9.64 -1.36 10.18
N ALA A 107 -9.21 -2.60 9.98
CA ALA A 107 -8.50 -3.35 11.02
C ALA A 107 -7.16 -2.70 11.40
N PHE A 108 -6.49 -2.02 10.46
CA PHE A 108 -5.20 -1.38 10.70
C PHE A 108 -5.29 -0.17 11.63
N GLU A 109 -6.47 0.42 11.80
CA GLU A 109 -6.66 1.52 12.74
C GLU A 109 -6.30 1.16 14.17
N THR A 110 -6.54 -0.09 14.61
CA THR A 110 -6.12 -0.55 15.94
C THR A 110 -4.59 -0.48 16.13
N VAL A 111 -3.83 -0.84 15.09
CA VAL A 111 -2.37 -0.70 15.10
C VAL A 111 -1.97 0.78 15.12
N MET A 112 -2.64 1.60 14.31
CA MET A 112 -2.36 3.04 14.28
C MET A 112 -2.64 3.72 15.61
N GLU A 113 -3.71 3.34 16.33
CA GLU A 113 -4.01 3.84 17.66
C GLU A 113 -2.88 3.49 18.66
N ALA A 114 -2.41 2.24 18.67
CA ALA A 114 -1.29 1.83 19.50
C ALA A 114 -0.01 2.66 19.25
N LEU A 115 0.22 3.05 17.99
CA LEU A 115 1.40 3.84 17.62
C LEU A 115 1.30 5.31 18.03
N THR A 116 0.09 5.89 18.19
CA THR A 116 -0.07 7.32 18.51
C THR A 116 0.41 7.70 19.91
N SER A 117 0.54 6.74 20.83
CA SER A 117 1.10 6.97 22.15
C SER A 117 2.63 7.22 22.13
N LEU A 118 3.32 6.72 21.11
CA LEU A 118 4.77 6.78 20.98
C LEU A 118 5.25 7.66 19.81
N LEU A 119 4.40 7.86 18.79
CA LEU A 119 4.73 8.58 17.57
C LEU A 119 3.78 9.78 17.39
N ALA A 120 4.34 10.97 17.22
CA ALA A 120 3.54 12.21 17.14
C ALA A 120 2.60 12.27 15.92
N ALA A 121 2.97 11.68 14.80
CA ALA A 121 2.19 11.72 13.56
C ALA A 121 2.48 10.49 12.69
N PRO A 122 2.04 9.29 13.10
CA PRO A 122 2.23 8.10 12.29
C PRO A 122 1.39 8.17 11.00
N ILE A 123 2.00 7.75 9.90
CA ILE A 123 1.43 7.80 8.54
C ILE A 123 1.08 6.39 8.11
N VAL A 124 -0.12 6.18 7.61
CA VAL A 124 -0.50 4.94 6.96
C VAL A 124 0.10 4.93 5.55
N ALA A 125 1.18 4.18 5.34
CA ALA A 125 1.71 3.96 3.99
C ALA A 125 0.75 3.07 3.18
N ARG A 126 0.29 2.01 3.80
CA ARG A 126 -0.78 1.11 3.36
C ARG A 126 -1.21 0.24 4.54
N PRO A 127 -2.37 -0.41 4.51
CA PRO A 127 -2.72 -1.39 5.52
C PRO A 127 -1.59 -2.41 5.72
N GLY A 128 -1.18 -2.61 6.97
CA GLY A 128 -0.03 -3.44 7.36
C GLY A 128 1.34 -2.75 7.32
N LEU A 129 1.42 -1.45 6.98
CA LEU A 129 2.67 -0.68 6.99
C LEU A 129 2.42 0.76 7.43
N ALA A 130 2.99 1.14 8.57
CA ALA A 130 3.03 2.52 9.06
C ALA A 130 4.44 3.10 8.97
N LEU A 131 4.54 4.42 8.87
CA LEU A 131 5.78 5.19 8.80
C LEU A 131 5.71 6.39 9.74
N SER A 132 6.84 6.79 10.29
CA SER A 132 6.98 8.07 11.01
C SER A 132 8.42 8.57 10.98
N GLY A 133 8.65 9.81 11.39
CA GLY A 133 9.98 10.30 11.72
C GLY A 133 10.49 9.61 13.01
N ALA A 134 11.73 9.12 12.99
CA ALA A 134 12.31 8.44 14.15
C ALA A 134 13.02 9.37 15.12
N LYS A 135 13.59 10.49 14.65
CA LYS A 135 14.52 11.34 15.43
C LYS A 135 13.93 11.86 16.74
N GLY A 136 12.73 12.43 16.70
CA GLY A 136 12.07 12.98 17.90
C GLY A 136 11.66 11.88 18.88
N PRO A 137 10.88 10.88 18.44
CA PRO A 137 10.49 9.75 19.28
C PRO A 137 11.66 8.98 19.88
N ALA A 138 12.74 8.72 19.11
CA ALA A 138 13.93 8.06 19.62
C ALA A 138 14.64 8.87 20.70
N ALA A 139 14.74 10.20 20.51
CA ALA A 139 15.33 11.08 21.53
C ALA A 139 14.52 11.06 22.84
N TRP A 140 13.19 11.02 22.72
CA TRP A 140 12.29 10.94 23.88
C TRP A 140 12.36 9.56 24.56
N ALA A 141 12.42 8.48 23.80
CA ALA A 141 12.52 7.12 24.32
C ALA A 141 13.89 6.77 24.93
N GLY A 142 14.95 7.51 24.58
CA GLY A 142 16.32 7.26 25.01
C GLY A 142 17.17 6.46 24.02
N GLY A 143 16.72 6.28 22.78
CA GLY A 143 17.44 5.61 21.70
C GLY A 143 16.53 4.97 20.69
N GLU A 144 17.08 4.62 19.51
CA GLU A 144 16.32 3.97 18.45
C GLU A 144 15.94 2.53 18.79
N GLU A 145 16.80 1.80 19.48
CA GLU A 145 16.57 0.42 19.94
C GLU A 145 15.43 0.38 20.97
N ILE A 146 15.43 1.33 21.91
CA ILE A 146 14.39 1.43 22.94
C ILE A 146 13.05 1.80 22.30
N LEU A 147 13.07 2.76 21.37
CA LEU A 147 11.88 3.11 20.60
C LEU A 147 11.33 1.91 19.81
N ALA A 148 12.19 1.17 19.12
CA ALA A 148 11.77 0.00 18.34
C ALA A 148 11.13 -1.08 19.22
N ALA A 149 11.73 -1.37 20.39
CA ALA A 149 11.19 -2.31 21.36
C ALA A 149 9.82 -1.84 21.91
N ALA A 150 9.70 -0.56 22.28
CA ALA A 150 8.46 0.02 22.78
C ALA A 150 7.33 -0.01 21.74
N LEU A 151 7.64 0.23 20.46
CA LEU A 151 6.66 0.15 19.36
C LEU A 151 6.15 -1.28 19.17
N VAL A 152 7.04 -2.28 19.19
CA VAL A 152 6.65 -3.70 19.09
C VAL A 152 5.76 -4.07 20.28
N GLU A 153 6.14 -3.68 21.50
CA GLU A 153 5.38 -3.96 22.71
C GLU A 153 3.99 -3.30 22.68
N ALA A 154 3.90 -2.02 22.32
CA ALA A 154 2.63 -1.30 22.23
C ALA A 154 1.66 -1.96 21.23
N VAL A 155 2.14 -2.33 20.03
CA VAL A 155 1.32 -3.02 19.03
C VAL A 155 0.88 -4.40 19.51
N ALA A 156 1.76 -5.15 20.18
CA ALA A 156 1.42 -6.46 20.73
C ALA A 156 0.37 -6.36 21.84
N GLN A 157 0.51 -5.40 22.76
CA GLN A 157 -0.39 -5.24 23.91
C GLN A 157 -1.74 -4.66 23.52
N GLU A 158 -1.77 -3.62 22.68
CA GLU A 158 -3.00 -2.89 22.40
C GLU A 158 -3.76 -3.44 21.19
N ALA A 159 -3.03 -3.91 20.15
CA ALA A 159 -3.65 -4.44 18.95
C ALA A 159 -3.70 -5.97 18.89
N ASP A 160 -3.02 -6.69 19.80
CA ASP A 160 -2.88 -8.17 19.80
C ASP A 160 -2.32 -8.68 18.45
N VAL A 161 -1.29 -7.99 17.93
CA VAL A 161 -0.67 -8.22 16.62
C VAL A 161 0.84 -8.19 16.74
N GLU A 162 1.51 -9.14 16.10
CA GLU A 162 2.96 -9.13 15.95
C GLU A 162 3.39 -8.18 14.82
N CYS A 163 4.37 -7.32 15.08
CA CYS A 163 4.95 -6.43 14.08
C CYS A 163 6.47 -6.46 14.13
N GLN A 164 7.07 -5.95 13.08
CA GLN A 164 8.50 -5.73 12.97
C GLN A 164 8.78 -4.24 12.73
N VAL A 165 9.82 -3.73 13.36
CA VAL A 165 10.23 -2.33 13.29
C VAL A 165 11.57 -2.23 12.59
N GLY A 166 11.70 -1.26 11.69
CA GLY A 166 12.95 -0.93 11.02
C GLY A 166 13.20 0.56 11.01
N ILE A 167 14.45 0.97 11.23
CA ILE A 167 14.83 2.39 11.21
C ILE A 167 15.99 2.58 10.23
N ALA A 168 15.92 3.60 9.39
CA ALA A 168 16.96 3.94 8.42
C ALA A 168 16.82 5.39 7.93
N ASP A 169 17.78 5.85 7.11
CA ASP A 169 17.83 7.24 6.61
C ASP A 169 16.88 7.50 5.44
N SER A 170 16.21 6.49 4.91
CA SER A 170 15.30 6.64 3.77
C SER A 170 14.06 5.77 3.92
N LEU A 171 13.02 6.08 3.13
CA LEU A 171 11.78 5.31 3.08
C LEU A 171 12.06 3.84 2.71
N SER A 172 12.79 3.59 1.62
CA SER A 172 13.12 2.22 1.20
C SER A 172 14.00 1.51 2.22
N GLY A 173 14.97 2.22 2.81
CA GLY A 173 15.79 1.68 3.90
C GLY A 173 14.94 1.26 5.10
N ALA A 174 14.09 2.14 5.61
CA ALA A 174 13.24 1.84 6.76
C ALA A 174 12.25 0.68 6.50
N VAL A 175 11.59 0.69 5.33
CA VAL A 175 10.64 -0.38 4.95
C VAL A 175 11.33 -1.74 4.82
N LEU A 176 12.51 -1.79 4.20
CA LEU A 176 13.25 -3.05 4.04
C LEU A 176 13.92 -3.49 5.34
N ALA A 177 14.39 -2.55 6.17
CA ALA A 177 14.88 -2.82 7.52
C ALA A 177 13.77 -3.41 8.41
N ALA A 178 12.54 -2.88 8.32
CA ALA A 178 11.40 -3.42 9.06
C ALA A 178 11.10 -4.87 8.68
N ARG A 179 11.32 -5.28 7.42
CA ARG A 179 11.14 -6.68 7.01
C ARG A 179 12.18 -7.65 7.61
N GLN A 180 13.25 -7.13 8.18
CA GLN A 180 14.27 -7.88 8.89
C GLN A 180 14.26 -7.62 10.41
N GLY A 181 13.46 -6.64 10.86
CA GLY A 181 13.41 -6.23 12.27
C GLY A 181 14.71 -5.60 12.76
N ILE A 182 15.38 -4.78 11.92
CA ILE A 182 16.69 -4.21 12.22
C ILE A 182 16.71 -2.68 12.15
N ILE A 183 17.71 -2.11 12.81
CA ILE A 183 18.05 -0.68 12.74
C ILE A 183 19.31 -0.55 11.90
N VAL A 184 19.22 0.20 10.81
CA VAL A 184 20.36 0.49 9.94
C VAL A 184 21.09 1.72 10.50
N GLU A 185 22.39 1.63 10.71
CA GLU A 185 23.20 2.74 11.20
C GLU A 185 23.08 3.99 10.31
N PRO A 186 23.12 5.20 10.90
CA PRO A 186 23.12 6.43 10.14
C PRO A 186 24.20 6.46 9.06
N GLY A 187 23.84 6.85 7.83
CA GLY A 187 24.74 6.89 6.68
C GLY A 187 24.98 5.54 6.00
N ARG A 188 24.52 4.42 6.57
CA ARG A 188 24.77 3.07 6.02
C ARG A 188 23.60 2.55 5.16
N THR A 189 22.55 3.35 5.00
CA THR A 189 21.37 2.95 4.22
C THR A 189 21.69 2.52 2.77
N PRO A 190 22.57 3.19 2.00
CA PRO A 190 22.91 2.73 0.64
C PRO A 190 23.57 1.35 0.64
N ASP A 191 24.48 1.08 1.57
CA ASP A 191 25.18 -0.21 1.69
C ASP A 191 24.18 -1.33 2.06
N PHE A 192 23.26 -1.02 2.97
CA PHE A 192 22.18 -1.94 3.35
C PHE A 192 21.25 -2.27 2.17
N LEU A 193 20.91 -1.27 1.35
CA LEU A 193 20.03 -1.45 0.20
C LEU A 193 20.71 -2.21 -0.95
N ALA A 194 22.02 -2.04 -1.12
CA ALA A 194 22.78 -2.53 -2.26
C ALA A 194 22.49 -3.99 -2.68
N PRO A 195 22.48 -4.99 -1.78
CA PRO A 195 22.29 -6.40 -2.14
C PRO A 195 20.82 -6.80 -2.38
N TRP A 196 19.86 -5.93 -2.07
CA TRP A 196 18.45 -6.29 -2.20
C TRP A 196 18.05 -6.49 -3.66
N PRO A 197 17.20 -7.50 -3.96
CA PRO A 197 16.69 -7.70 -5.32
C PRO A 197 15.74 -6.57 -5.74
N LEU A 198 15.64 -6.30 -7.04
CA LEU A 198 14.81 -5.22 -7.60
C LEU A 198 13.34 -5.30 -7.16
N ASP A 199 12.77 -6.51 -7.07
CA ASP A 199 11.37 -6.72 -6.68
C ASP A 199 11.05 -6.24 -5.26
N SER A 200 12.08 -6.08 -4.40
CA SER A 200 11.92 -5.52 -3.07
C SER A 200 11.34 -4.11 -3.07
N LEU A 201 11.55 -3.34 -4.15
CA LEU A 201 11.00 -2.00 -4.34
C LEU A 201 9.47 -1.98 -4.32
N LEU A 202 8.80 -3.07 -4.69
CA LEU A 202 7.34 -3.17 -4.62
C LEU A 202 6.83 -3.03 -3.18
N ALA A 203 7.63 -3.42 -2.18
CA ALA A 203 7.27 -3.24 -0.77
C ALA A 203 7.26 -1.76 -0.34
N CYS A 204 8.05 -0.93 -1.01
CA CYS A 204 8.21 0.49 -0.73
C CYS A 204 7.14 1.38 -1.38
N LEU A 205 6.31 0.82 -2.27
CA LEU A 205 5.23 1.55 -2.96
C LEU A 205 3.91 1.42 -2.18
N SER A 206 3.29 2.55 -1.85
CA SER A 206 2.07 2.60 -1.03
C SER A 206 0.83 2.11 -1.80
N LEU A 207 0.62 2.60 -3.02
CA LEU A 207 -0.58 2.35 -3.81
C LEU A 207 -0.49 1.04 -4.62
N ARG A 208 -1.58 0.27 -4.67
CA ARG A 208 -1.67 -0.94 -5.53
C ARG A 208 -1.39 -0.61 -6.99
N ARG A 209 -1.92 0.53 -7.48
CA ARG A 209 -1.68 1.03 -8.83
C ARG A 209 -0.19 1.18 -9.11
N LEU A 210 0.56 1.86 -8.22
CA LEU A 210 2.00 2.05 -8.39
C LEU A 210 2.76 0.71 -8.43
N ARG A 211 2.38 -0.25 -7.59
CA ARG A 211 2.98 -1.60 -7.60
C ARG A 211 2.70 -2.36 -8.89
N ARG A 212 1.48 -2.24 -9.43
CA ARG A 212 1.10 -2.83 -10.71
C ARG A 212 1.90 -2.23 -11.85
N ASP A 213 1.99 -0.88 -11.89
CA ASP A 213 2.63 -0.15 -12.97
C ASP A 213 4.17 -0.26 -12.92
N ALA A 214 4.76 -0.45 -11.72
CA ALA A 214 6.19 -0.66 -11.54
C ALA A 214 6.67 -2.06 -12.00
N ARG A 215 5.82 -3.08 -11.89
CA ARG A 215 6.21 -4.48 -12.09
C ARG A 215 6.75 -4.78 -13.50
N PRO A 216 6.09 -4.39 -14.60
CA PRO A 216 6.62 -4.59 -15.95
C PRO A 216 7.98 -3.92 -16.16
N LEU A 217 8.19 -2.78 -15.49
CA LEU A 217 9.45 -2.06 -15.57
C LEU A 217 10.57 -2.79 -14.80
N LEU A 218 10.28 -3.35 -13.63
CA LEU A 218 11.22 -4.20 -12.89
C LEU A 218 11.58 -5.46 -13.69
N GLU A 219 10.62 -6.10 -14.34
CA GLU A 219 10.85 -7.21 -15.27
C GLU A 219 11.74 -6.79 -16.45
N THR A 220 11.56 -5.57 -16.97
CA THR A 220 12.41 -5.01 -18.02
C THR A 220 13.83 -4.76 -17.51
N PHE A 221 14.01 -4.20 -16.32
CA PHE A 221 15.33 -4.05 -15.71
C PHE A 221 16.03 -5.40 -15.52
N ALA A 222 15.31 -6.42 -15.06
CA ALA A 222 15.86 -7.76 -14.93
C ALA A 222 16.32 -8.35 -16.28
N ARG A 223 15.58 -8.12 -17.38
CA ARG A 223 15.98 -8.50 -18.75
C ARG A 223 17.21 -7.74 -19.25
N LEU A 224 17.40 -6.51 -18.80
CA LEU A 224 18.59 -5.71 -19.07
C LEU A 224 19.82 -6.10 -18.22
N GLY A 225 19.69 -7.12 -17.37
CA GLY A 225 20.77 -7.65 -16.53
C GLY A 225 20.88 -7.01 -15.14
N LEU A 226 20.04 -6.03 -14.80
CA LEU A 226 20.01 -5.45 -13.46
C LEU A 226 19.36 -6.46 -12.50
N ARG A 227 20.03 -6.79 -11.41
CA ARG A 227 19.56 -7.80 -10.44
C ARG A 227 19.29 -7.22 -9.07
N THR A 228 20.07 -6.24 -8.67
CA THR A 228 20.07 -5.66 -7.34
C THR A 228 19.70 -4.18 -7.35
N LEU A 229 19.40 -3.63 -6.17
CA LEU A 229 19.19 -2.20 -6.02
C LEU A 229 20.47 -1.40 -6.34
N ALA A 230 21.66 -1.96 -6.02
CA ALA A 230 22.93 -1.35 -6.38
C ALA A 230 23.07 -1.19 -7.90
N ASP A 231 22.69 -2.21 -8.68
CA ASP A 231 22.78 -2.14 -10.13
C ASP A 231 21.93 -0.96 -10.66
N LEU A 232 20.69 -0.82 -10.19
CA LEU A 232 19.81 0.26 -10.60
C LEU A 232 20.30 1.62 -10.09
N ALA A 233 20.76 1.72 -8.84
CA ALA A 233 21.25 2.95 -8.24
C ALA A 233 22.55 3.46 -8.88
N SER A 234 23.35 2.57 -9.49
CA SER A 234 24.60 2.93 -10.18
C SER A 234 24.37 3.65 -11.51
N LEU A 235 23.19 3.53 -12.09
CA LEU A 235 22.85 4.19 -13.36
C LEU A 235 22.68 5.70 -13.17
N PRO A 236 23.06 6.54 -14.15
CA PRO A 236 22.77 7.97 -14.08
C PRO A 236 21.26 8.22 -14.03
N ARG A 237 20.80 8.92 -12.99
CA ARG A 237 19.36 9.22 -12.78
C ARG A 237 18.70 9.85 -14.01
N LYS A 238 19.41 10.75 -14.70
CA LYS A 238 18.92 11.45 -15.91
C LYS A 238 18.61 10.46 -17.03
N ASP A 239 19.45 9.44 -17.22
CA ASP A 239 19.30 8.45 -18.28
C ASP A 239 18.13 7.50 -17.96
N VAL A 240 17.97 7.11 -16.67
CA VAL A 240 16.83 6.33 -16.22
C VAL A 240 15.52 7.11 -16.40
N ALA A 241 15.50 8.39 -16.02
CA ALA A 241 14.34 9.25 -16.20
C ALA A 241 13.97 9.45 -17.67
N ALA A 242 14.96 9.70 -18.54
CA ALA A 242 14.75 9.91 -19.98
C ALA A 242 14.22 8.64 -20.68
N ARG A 243 14.71 7.45 -20.30
CA ARG A 243 14.40 6.20 -20.99
C ARG A 243 13.14 5.50 -20.43
N PHE A 244 12.92 5.57 -19.11
CA PHE A 244 11.89 4.83 -18.40
C PHE A 244 10.85 5.73 -17.72
N GLY A 245 10.94 7.03 -17.92
CA GLY A 245 9.98 8.02 -17.45
C GLY A 245 9.91 8.15 -15.91
N PRO A 246 8.82 8.76 -15.41
CA PRO A 246 8.69 9.08 -13.98
C PRO A 246 8.71 7.86 -13.06
N MET A 247 8.18 6.71 -13.52
CA MET A 247 8.21 5.49 -12.72
C MET A 247 9.63 4.95 -12.60
N GLY A 248 10.41 4.96 -13.70
CA GLY A 248 11.83 4.58 -13.68
C GLY A 248 12.64 5.46 -12.73
N GLU A 249 12.44 6.77 -12.78
CA GLU A 249 13.08 7.71 -11.87
C GLU A 249 12.71 7.48 -10.41
N ARG A 250 11.42 7.17 -10.12
CA ARG A 250 10.96 6.82 -8.78
C ARG A 250 11.65 5.56 -8.25
N LEU A 251 11.68 4.49 -9.05
CA LEU A 251 12.34 3.24 -8.68
C LEU A 251 13.84 3.43 -8.45
N HIS A 252 14.50 4.24 -9.29
CA HIS A 252 15.90 4.60 -9.12
C HIS A 252 16.15 5.33 -7.79
N ARG A 253 15.33 6.31 -7.43
CA ARG A 253 15.46 7.03 -6.15
C ARG A 253 15.28 6.11 -4.95
N LEU A 254 14.26 5.22 -5.01
CA LEU A 254 14.05 4.22 -3.97
C LEU A 254 15.24 3.27 -3.85
N ALA A 255 15.82 2.82 -4.99
CA ALA A 255 17.00 1.95 -5.00
C ALA A 255 18.23 2.64 -4.43
N ALA A 256 18.43 3.91 -4.73
CA ALA A 256 19.53 4.72 -4.20
C ALA A 256 19.36 5.13 -2.73
N GLY A 257 18.18 4.88 -2.14
CA GLY A 257 17.89 5.31 -0.76
C GLY A 257 17.86 6.84 -0.61
N THR A 258 17.64 7.57 -1.71
CA THR A 258 17.59 9.03 -1.67
C THR A 258 16.19 9.50 -1.26
N HIS A 259 16.16 10.49 -0.35
CA HIS A 259 14.91 11.11 0.06
C HIS A 259 14.20 11.80 -1.11
N HIS A 260 12.91 11.90 -0.97
CA HIS A 260 12.07 12.77 -1.77
C HIS A 260 12.40 14.23 -1.41
N GLU A 261 13.46 14.77 -2.00
CA GLU A 261 13.50 16.21 -2.17
C GLU A 261 12.39 16.52 -3.17
N ALA A 262 11.29 17.06 -2.68
CA ALA A 262 10.34 17.72 -3.56
C ALA A 262 11.15 18.65 -4.47
N PRO A 263 10.94 18.64 -5.81
CA PRO A 263 11.65 19.56 -6.68
C PRO A 263 11.52 20.96 -6.06
N ALA A 264 12.66 21.66 -5.91
CA ALA A 264 12.70 22.96 -5.27
C ALA A 264 11.66 23.88 -5.93
N MET A 265 10.52 24.01 -5.28
CA MET A 265 9.48 24.93 -5.69
C MET A 265 9.92 26.32 -5.25
N THR A 266 9.83 27.27 -6.13
CA THR A 266 10.15 28.70 -5.86
C THR A 266 9.26 29.28 -4.73
N ARG A 267 8.15 28.61 -4.41
CA ARG A 267 7.29 28.77 -3.22
C ARG A 267 6.75 27.40 -2.83
N PRO A 268 6.76 27.02 -1.53
CA PRO A 268 6.00 25.86 -1.08
C PRO A 268 4.52 26.12 -1.44
N ALA A 269 3.92 25.19 -2.16
CA ALA A 269 2.48 25.25 -2.39
C ALA A 269 1.78 25.20 -1.02
N GLN A 270 0.83 26.10 -0.80
CA GLN A 270 0.00 26.06 0.39
C GLN A 270 -0.81 24.76 0.37
N ASP A 271 -0.94 24.14 1.53
CA ASP A 271 -1.79 22.97 1.68
C ASP A 271 -3.21 23.27 1.18
N ILE A 272 -3.78 22.32 0.44
CA ILE A 272 -5.16 22.45 -0.03
C ILE A 272 -6.08 21.78 0.98
N VAL A 273 -6.94 22.58 1.59
CA VAL A 273 -7.91 22.15 2.59
C VAL A 273 -9.33 22.24 2.02
N VAL A 274 -10.10 21.18 2.22
CA VAL A 274 -11.55 21.15 1.96
C VAL A 274 -12.26 20.65 3.21
N THR A 275 -13.35 21.32 3.59
CA THR A 275 -14.08 21.05 4.85
C THR A 275 -15.57 20.90 4.62
N SER A 276 -16.24 20.13 5.47
CA SER A 276 -17.69 20.00 5.51
C SER A 276 -18.16 19.98 6.96
N THR A 277 -19.21 20.77 7.23
CA THR A 277 -19.95 20.70 8.50
C THR A 277 -21.01 19.62 8.38
N LEU A 278 -21.15 18.81 9.43
CA LEU A 278 -22.11 17.72 9.53
C LEU A 278 -23.20 18.14 10.54
N ASP A 279 -24.38 18.45 10.02
CA ASP A 279 -25.53 18.83 10.84
C ASP A 279 -26.77 18.06 10.35
N PRO A 280 -27.40 17.23 11.16
CA PRO A 280 -27.01 16.88 12.54
C PRO A 280 -25.69 16.09 12.65
N PRO A 281 -25.09 16.01 13.86
CA PRO A 281 -23.87 15.24 14.09
C PRO A 281 -24.02 13.77 13.65
N VAL A 282 -22.99 13.21 13.00
CA VAL A 282 -23.04 11.89 12.38
C VAL A 282 -22.30 10.86 13.24
N GLU A 283 -23.00 9.79 13.61
CA GLU A 283 -22.46 8.68 14.42
C GLU A 283 -22.12 7.44 13.58
N ARG A 284 -22.60 7.38 12.34
CA ARG A 284 -22.45 6.20 11.47
C ARG A 284 -21.63 6.52 10.22
N ALA A 285 -20.73 5.61 9.87
CA ALA A 285 -19.88 5.75 8.69
C ALA A 285 -20.69 5.88 7.38
N ASP A 286 -21.81 5.15 7.25
CA ASP A 286 -22.68 5.22 6.06
C ASP A 286 -23.22 6.64 5.83
N THR A 287 -23.61 7.32 6.90
CA THR A 287 -24.13 8.70 6.81
C THR A 287 -23.01 9.69 6.47
N ALA A 288 -21.82 9.49 7.04
CA ALA A 288 -20.65 10.32 6.74
C ALA A 288 -20.12 10.09 5.31
N ALA A 289 -20.41 8.94 4.69
CA ALA A 289 -19.87 8.57 3.37
C ALA A 289 -20.27 9.55 2.26
N PHE A 290 -21.44 10.19 2.36
CA PHE A 290 -21.87 11.20 1.38
C PHE A 290 -20.99 12.45 1.45
N ALA A 291 -20.77 13.00 2.65
CA ALA A 291 -19.89 14.14 2.87
C ALA A 291 -18.44 13.81 2.45
N ALA A 292 -17.97 12.61 2.80
CA ALA A 292 -16.66 12.09 2.42
C ALA A 292 -16.46 12.10 0.89
N ARG A 293 -17.46 11.62 0.16
CA ARG A 293 -17.43 11.59 -1.30
C ARG A 293 -17.38 13.01 -1.89
N HIS A 294 -18.22 13.91 -1.41
CA HIS A 294 -18.25 15.29 -1.88
C HIS A 294 -16.92 16.02 -1.64
N LEU A 295 -16.32 15.85 -0.46
CA LEU A 295 -14.99 16.42 -0.14
C LEU A 295 -13.90 15.82 -1.03
N ALA A 296 -13.92 14.51 -1.27
CA ALA A 296 -12.96 13.83 -2.15
C ALA A 296 -13.08 14.31 -3.61
N GLU A 297 -14.31 14.52 -4.12
CA GLU A 297 -14.57 15.09 -5.44
C GLU A 297 -14.05 16.52 -5.55
N THR A 298 -14.32 17.35 -4.55
CA THR A 298 -13.86 18.73 -4.49
C THR A 298 -12.33 18.83 -4.44
N LEU A 299 -11.70 18.02 -3.58
CA LEU A 299 -10.24 18.00 -3.47
C LEU A 299 -9.58 17.51 -4.76
N ALA A 300 -10.10 16.42 -5.37
CA ALA A 300 -9.59 15.91 -6.63
C ALA A 300 -9.70 16.92 -7.77
N ALA A 301 -10.81 17.64 -7.86
CA ALA A 301 -11.02 18.69 -8.86
C ALA A 301 -10.02 19.83 -8.70
N ARG A 302 -9.78 20.29 -7.47
CA ARG A 302 -8.79 21.35 -7.18
C ARG A 302 -7.37 20.92 -7.53
N LEU A 303 -6.95 19.71 -7.11
CA LEU A 303 -5.64 19.16 -7.45
C LEU A 303 -5.42 19.04 -8.96
N LEU A 304 -6.46 18.61 -9.67
CA LEU A 304 -6.40 18.50 -11.14
C LEU A 304 -6.31 19.87 -11.81
N SER A 305 -7.13 20.85 -11.38
CA SER A 305 -7.11 22.20 -11.96
C SER A 305 -5.80 22.95 -11.72
N GLU A 306 -5.15 22.69 -10.59
CA GLU A 306 -3.86 23.27 -10.23
C GLU A 306 -2.65 22.45 -10.72
N GLY A 307 -2.90 21.28 -11.33
CA GLY A 307 -1.84 20.41 -11.85
C GLY A 307 -0.92 19.88 -10.76
N LEU A 308 -1.48 19.51 -9.60
CA LEU A 308 -0.72 19.11 -8.42
C LEU A 308 -0.83 17.61 -8.14
N ALA A 309 0.27 17.05 -7.67
CA ALA A 309 0.37 15.74 -7.02
C ALA A 309 0.48 15.93 -5.50
N VAL A 310 0.03 14.93 -4.75
CA VAL A 310 -0.05 14.94 -3.29
C VAL A 310 0.87 13.87 -2.73
N GLY A 311 1.71 14.22 -1.79
CA GLY A 311 2.52 13.26 -1.03
C GLY A 311 1.69 12.57 0.06
N ARG A 312 0.91 13.34 0.83
CA ARG A 312 0.11 12.85 1.95
C ARG A 312 -1.27 13.50 1.99
N LEU A 313 -2.26 12.71 2.46
CA LEU A 313 -3.62 13.15 2.74
C LEU A 313 -3.85 13.07 4.26
N ALA A 314 -4.10 14.21 4.91
CA ALA A 314 -4.62 14.22 6.26
C ALA A 314 -6.16 14.22 6.22
N ILE A 315 -6.75 13.33 7.00
CA ILE A 315 -8.19 13.21 7.24
C ILE A 315 -8.40 13.60 8.69
N GLU A 316 -9.21 14.62 8.92
CA GLU A 316 -9.47 15.20 10.25
C GLU A 316 -10.97 15.23 10.49
N ALA A 317 -11.40 14.80 11.66
CA ALA A 317 -12.79 14.90 12.09
C ALA A 317 -12.87 15.48 13.49
N ARG A 318 -13.88 16.31 13.74
CA ARG A 318 -14.18 16.84 15.06
C ARG A 318 -15.52 16.30 15.53
N CYS A 319 -15.56 15.84 16.78
CA CYS A 319 -16.75 15.33 17.44
C CYS A 319 -17.52 16.44 18.17
N ALA A 320 -18.78 16.19 18.51
CA ALA A 320 -19.63 17.16 19.21
C ALA A 320 -19.13 17.47 20.63
N ASP A 321 -18.40 16.54 21.27
CA ASP A 321 -17.75 16.73 22.58
C ASP A 321 -16.38 17.46 22.48
N GLY A 322 -15.96 17.88 21.29
CA GLY A 322 -14.71 18.56 21.03
C GLY A 322 -13.51 17.64 20.79
N ALA A 323 -13.68 16.33 20.84
CA ALA A 323 -12.61 15.40 20.49
C ALA A 323 -12.22 15.54 19.01
N GLU A 324 -10.91 15.46 18.73
CA GLU A 324 -10.36 15.53 17.38
C GLU A 324 -9.75 14.19 16.99
N LEU A 325 -10.09 13.72 15.81
CA LEU A 325 -9.56 12.50 15.20
C LEU A 325 -8.74 12.90 13.97
N VAL A 326 -7.50 12.47 13.90
CA VAL A 326 -6.59 12.79 12.78
C VAL A 326 -5.91 11.52 12.31
N ARG A 327 -5.89 11.33 10.98
CA ARG A 327 -5.13 10.25 10.36
C ARG A 327 -4.52 10.69 9.04
N THR A 328 -3.24 10.41 8.86
CA THR A 328 -2.51 10.75 7.64
C THR A 328 -2.24 9.51 6.80
N TRP A 329 -2.57 9.58 5.51
CA TRP A 329 -2.33 8.54 4.51
C TRP A 329 -1.30 8.98 3.50
N MET A 330 -0.40 8.08 3.11
CA MET A 330 0.54 8.29 2.03
C MET A 330 -0.14 8.08 0.67
N LEU A 331 0.04 9.01 -0.27
CA LEU A 331 -0.52 8.94 -1.63
C LEU A 331 0.56 8.88 -2.71
N GLU A 332 1.60 9.69 -2.62
CA GLU A 332 2.78 9.73 -3.52
C GLU A 332 2.49 10.01 -5.01
N THR A 333 1.32 10.52 -5.36
CA THR A 333 0.92 10.76 -6.76
C THR A 333 -0.31 11.66 -6.82
N THR A 334 -0.76 12.03 -8.04
CA THR A 334 -2.08 12.63 -8.23
C THR A 334 -3.15 11.57 -7.99
N PRO A 335 -3.93 11.65 -6.88
CA PRO A 335 -4.94 10.65 -6.58
C PRO A 335 -6.14 10.79 -7.50
N THR A 336 -6.80 9.68 -7.78
CA THR A 336 -8.14 9.72 -8.38
C THR A 336 -9.18 10.03 -7.30
N THR A 337 -10.36 10.52 -7.72
CA THR A 337 -11.49 10.74 -6.80
C THR A 337 -11.87 9.46 -6.06
N ALA A 338 -11.85 8.31 -6.74
CA ALA A 338 -12.15 7.03 -6.12
C ALA A 338 -11.12 6.65 -5.03
N GLU A 339 -9.82 6.86 -5.30
CA GLU A 339 -8.77 6.60 -4.32
C GLU A 339 -8.88 7.49 -3.07
N LEU A 340 -9.28 8.75 -3.23
CA LEU A 340 -9.54 9.64 -2.10
C LEU A 340 -10.79 9.21 -1.32
N THR A 341 -11.90 8.96 -2.03
CA THR A 341 -13.17 8.53 -1.43
C THR A 341 -13.01 7.25 -0.62
N ASP A 342 -12.30 6.26 -1.17
CA ASP A 342 -12.08 4.99 -0.48
C ASP A 342 -11.30 5.17 0.82
N ARG A 343 -10.22 5.99 0.82
CA ARG A 343 -9.44 6.23 2.03
C ARG A 343 -10.23 6.96 3.11
N VAL A 344 -11.00 7.97 2.72
CA VAL A 344 -11.86 8.69 3.69
C VAL A 344 -12.92 7.75 4.24
N ARG A 345 -13.57 6.94 3.40
CA ARG A 345 -14.57 5.96 3.81
C ARG A 345 -13.98 4.91 4.76
N TRP A 346 -12.83 4.33 4.41
CA TRP A 346 -12.16 3.34 5.26
C TRP A 346 -11.75 3.93 6.60
N GLN A 347 -11.30 5.18 6.61
CA GLN A 347 -10.93 5.86 7.85
C GLN A 347 -12.14 6.11 8.75
N LEU A 348 -13.24 6.61 8.18
CA LEU A 348 -14.49 6.80 8.91
C LEU A 348 -15.05 5.48 9.46
N GLU A 349 -14.98 4.40 8.67
CA GLU A 349 -15.31 3.06 9.12
C GLU A 349 -14.43 2.62 10.30
N GLY A 350 -13.13 2.87 10.23
CA GLY A 350 -12.19 2.60 11.32
C GLY A 350 -12.60 3.31 12.60
N TRP A 351 -12.90 4.59 12.53
CA TRP A 351 -13.24 5.40 13.70
C TRP A 351 -14.65 5.12 14.27
N LEU A 352 -15.66 5.00 13.40
CA LEU A 352 -17.07 4.99 13.83
C LEU A 352 -17.66 3.59 14.05
N SER A 353 -17.08 2.54 13.46
CA SER A 353 -17.68 1.21 13.52
C SER A 353 -17.53 0.50 14.87
N GLY A 354 -16.69 1.01 15.75
CA GLY A 354 -16.30 0.31 16.99
C GLY A 354 -15.58 -1.03 16.76
N ARG A 355 -15.35 -1.36 15.49
CA ARG A 355 -14.68 -2.62 15.08
C ARG A 355 -13.17 -2.53 15.16
N SER A 356 -12.60 -1.34 15.20
CA SER A 356 -11.15 -1.11 15.16
C SER A 356 -10.58 -0.45 16.40
N GLY A 357 -11.42 -0.13 17.37
CA GLY A 357 -11.03 0.55 18.58
C GLY A 357 -12.24 1.00 19.38
N ARG A 358 -12.08 1.98 20.23
CA ARG A 358 -13.17 2.63 20.95
C ARG A 358 -13.75 3.73 20.05
N PRO A 359 -15.02 3.64 19.62
CA PRO A 359 -15.62 4.70 18.84
C PRO A 359 -15.66 6.00 19.66
N PRO A 360 -15.67 7.17 19.00
CA PRO A 360 -15.84 8.44 19.70
C PRO A 360 -17.14 8.42 20.50
N SER A 361 -17.15 9.16 21.60
CA SER A 361 -18.28 9.25 22.54
C SER A 361 -19.47 10.04 22.00
N SER A 362 -19.25 10.81 20.91
CA SER A 362 -20.25 11.66 20.28
C SER A 362 -20.12 11.67 18.76
N GLY A 363 -21.19 12.10 18.08
CA GLY A 363 -21.20 12.18 16.61
C GLY A 363 -20.22 13.21 16.05
N LEU A 364 -19.77 12.99 14.82
CA LEU A 364 -18.91 13.90 14.07
C LEU A 364 -19.69 15.14 13.64
N THR A 365 -19.14 16.33 13.89
CA THR A 365 -19.71 17.64 13.49
C THR A 365 -18.96 18.27 12.32
N HIS A 366 -17.68 17.90 12.12
CA HIS A 366 -16.85 18.44 11.03
C HIS A 366 -16.00 17.32 10.45
N LEU A 367 -15.79 17.40 9.14
CA LEU A 367 -14.84 16.56 8.39
C LEU A 367 -13.99 17.46 7.50
N SER A 368 -12.67 17.27 7.55
CA SER A 368 -11.69 18.02 6.76
C SER A 368 -10.75 17.06 6.03
N LEU A 369 -10.38 17.39 4.81
CA LEU A 369 -9.35 16.74 4.03
C LEU A 369 -8.28 17.76 3.69
N THR A 370 -7.03 17.48 4.06
CA THR A 370 -5.88 18.33 3.79
C THR A 370 -4.88 17.58 2.91
N ALA A 371 -4.63 18.12 1.72
CA ALA A 371 -3.58 17.62 0.84
C ALA A 371 -2.24 18.28 1.22
N LEU A 372 -1.30 17.45 1.62
CA LEU A 372 0.03 17.83 2.12
C LEU A 372 1.13 17.43 1.13
N GLU A 373 2.28 18.10 1.22
CA GLU A 373 3.47 17.82 0.37
C GLU A 373 3.12 17.88 -1.11
N LEU A 374 2.52 18.99 -1.50
CA LEU A 374 2.12 19.24 -2.88
C LEU A 374 3.33 19.44 -3.78
N SER A 375 3.27 18.85 -4.96
CA SER A 375 4.30 18.98 -6.01
C SER A 375 3.64 19.07 -7.39
N PRO A 376 4.31 19.66 -8.41
CA PRO A 376 3.76 19.67 -9.76
C PRO A 376 3.47 18.27 -10.29
N ALA A 377 2.29 18.06 -10.85
CA ALA A 377 1.88 16.78 -11.45
C ALA A 377 2.65 16.44 -12.75
N THR A 378 3.47 17.35 -13.26
CA THR A 378 4.26 17.19 -14.50
C THR A 378 5.19 15.99 -14.50
N ALA A 379 5.58 15.49 -13.30
CA ALA A 379 6.30 14.22 -13.17
C ALA A 379 5.40 12.97 -13.36
N ALA A 380 4.08 13.14 -13.39
CA ALA A 380 3.10 12.06 -13.51
C ALA A 380 2.38 12.03 -14.88
N GLN A 381 2.63 13.00 -15.76
CA GLN A 381 2.12 12.93 -17.11
C GLN A 381 2.82 11.76 -17.83
N ALA A 382 2.05 10.71 -18.06
CA ALA A 382 2.38 9.70 -19.04
C ALA A 382 2.76 10.44 -20.35
N GLY A 383 3.92 10.11 -20.88
CA GLY A 383 4.44 10.77 -22.07
C GLY A 383 3.40 10.85 -23.18
N LEU A 384 3.48 11.84 -24.04
CA LEU A 384 2.64 12.07 -25.23
C LEU A 384 2.50 10.85 -26.17
N TRP A 385 3.17 9.75 -25.87
CA TRP A 385 3.22 8.49 -26.59
C TRP A 385 2.38 7.36 -25.97
N GLN A 386 1.36 7.67 -25.16
CA GLN A 386 0.37 6.65 -24.82
C GLN A 386 -0.39 6.28 -26.10
N ALA A 387 -0.28 5.00 -26.48
CA ALA A 387 -1.01 4.47 -27.62
C ALA A 387 -2.53 4.76 -27.48
N PRO A 388 -3.21 5.14 -28.57
CA PRO A 388 -4.67 5.33 -28.55
C PRO A 388 -5.34 4.02 -28.14
N GLY A 389 -5.80 3.92 -26.92
CA GLY A 389 -6.37 2.69 -26.35
C GLY A 389 -6.07 2.53 -24.86
N GLN A 390 -4.93 2.95 -24.37
CA GLN A 390 -4.57 2.78 -22.96
C GLN A 390 -5.53 3.51 -21.99
N GLN A 391 -6.09 4.64 -22.40
CA GLN A 391 -7.11 5.32 -21.60
C GLN A 391 -8.47 4.58 -21.60
N ALA A 392 -8.83 3.98 -22.72
CA ALA A 392 -10.04 3.16 -22.85
C ALA A 392 -9.89 1.87 -22.02
N GLU A 393 -8.72 1.24 -22.10
CA GLU A 393 -8.37 0.05 -21.30
C GLU A 393 -8.34 0.36 -19.79
N ALA A 394 -7.80 1.48 -19.39
CA ALA A 394 -7.82 1.93 -17.99
C ALA A 394 -9.24 2.23 -17.49
N ARG A 395 -10.15 2.73 -18.35
CA ARG A 395 -11.57 2.91 -18.00
C ARG A 395 -12.30 1.58 -17.91
N ALA A 396 -12.07 0.68 -18.87
CA ALA A 396 -12.67 -0.66 -18.87
C ALA A 396 -12.21 -1.46 -17.63
N ARG A 397 -10.95 -1.36 -17.26
CA ARG A 397 -10.40 -2.01 -16.06
C ARG A 397 -11.04 -1.49 -14.78
N ARG A 398 -11.19 -0.17 -14.63
CA ARG A 398 -11.90 0.42 -13.48
C ARG A 398 -13.36 0.00 -13.41
N ALA A 399 -14.02 -0.13 -14.55
CA ALA A 399 -15.40 -0.62 -14.61
C ALA A 399 -15.48 -2.09 -14.19
N ALA A 400 -14.56 -2.94 -14.67
CA ALA A 400 -14.48 -4.34 -14.30
C ALA A 400 -14.21 -4.53 -12.80
N GLU A 401 -13.21 -3.83 -12.24
CA GLU A 401 -12.90 -3.85 -10.81
C GLU A 401 -14.11 -3.43 -9.95
N ARG A 402 -14.88 -2.45 -10.42
CA ARG A 402 -16.09 -1.98 -9.72
C ARG A 402 -17.21 -3.02 -9.76
N VAL A 403 -17.42 -3.69 -10.88
CA VAL A 403 -18.41 -4.77 -11.02
C VAL A 403 -18.00 -5.96 -10.15
N GLU A 404 -16.73 -6.35 -10.15
CA GLU A 404 -16.22 -7.44 -9.33
C GLU A 404 -16.30 -7.14 -7.81
N SER A 405 -16.15 -5.88 -7.42
CA SER A 405 -16.34 -5.48 -6.01
C SER A 405 -17.80 -5.58 -5.54
N LEU A 406 -18.77 -5.49 -6.46
CA LEU A 406 -20.21 -5.56 -6.16
C LEU A 406 -20.77 -6.98 -6.25
N ILE A 407 -20.30 -7.78 -7.20
CA ILE A 407 -20.91 -9.07 -7.57
C ILE A 407 -19.99 -10.26 -7.19
N GLY A 408 -18.70 -9.99 -7.00
CA GLY A 408 -17.69 -11.01 -6.67
C GLY A 408 -16.57 -11.09 -7.71
N ALA A 409 -15.39 -11.52 -7.29
CA ALA A 409 -14.21 -11.66 -8.12
C ALA A 409 -14.42 -12.71 -9.23
N GLY A 410 -13.88 -12.45 -10.44
CA GLY A 410 -13.99 -13.34 -11.59
C GLY A 410 -15.33 -13.29 -12.31
N THR A 411 -16.26 -12.42 -11.90
CA THR A 411 -17.57 -12.25 -12.54
C THR A 411 -17.45 -11.55 -13.89
N VAL A 412 -16.45 -10.67 -14.05
CA VAL A 412 -16.17 -10.03 -15.33
C VAL A 412 -15.25 -10.92 -16.13
N GLN A 413 -15.74 -11.42 -17.27
CA GLN A 413 -14.99 -12.31 -18.14
C GLN A 413 -14.74 -11.66 -19.50
N VAL A 414 -13.60 -11.97 -20.10
CA VAL A 414 -13.22 -11.52 -21.44
C VAL A 414 -13.03 -12.71 -22.37
N PRO A 415 -13.48 -12.61 -23.64
CA PRO A 415 -13.22 -13.65 -24.62
C PRO A 415 -11.73 -13.64 -25.01
N ARG A 416 -11.11 -14.81 -25.01
CA ARG A 416 -9.76 -15.04 -25.54
C ARG A 416 -9.81 -16.05 -26.68
N ILE A 417 -9.02 -15.79 -27.71
CA ILE A 417 -8.87 -16.72 -28.83
C ILE A 417 -7.88 -17.80 -28.41
N ASN A 418 -8.31 -19.06 -28.50
CA ASN A 418 -7.48 -20.22 -28.22
C ASN A 418 -7.02 -20.85 -29.54
N PRO A 419 -5.79 -21.31 -29.70
CA PRO A 419 -5.33 -22.03 -30.89
C PRO A 419 -5.97 -23.44 -30.93
N GLY A 420 -7.22 -23.51 -31.34
CA GLY A 420 -7.97 -24.73 -31.52
C GLY A 420 -8.49 -24.86 -32.95
N ARG A 421 -8.54 -26.09 -33.49
CA ARG A 421 -9.04 -26.37 -34.84
C ARG A 421 -10.61 -26.29 -34.93
N ASP A 422 -11.30 -26.45 -33.81
CA ASP A 422 -12.76 -26.38 -33.76
C ASP A 422 -13.20 -24.92 -33.49
N PRO A 423 -14.12 -24.37 -34.35
CA PRO A 423 -14.65 -23.01 -34.14
C PRO A 423 -15.28 -22.77 -32.76
N ARG A 424 -15.86 -23.81 -32.13
CA ARG A 424 -16.50 -23.73 -30.82
C ARG A 424 -15.48 -23.68 -29.66
N SER A 425 -14.27 -24.17 -29.86
CA SER A 425 -13.17 -24.13 -28.88
C SER A 425 -12.26 -22.90 -29.07
N ARG A 426 -12.47 -22.10 -30.12
CA ARG A 426 -11.65 -20.93 -30.44
C ARG A 426 -11.84 -19.75 -29.48
N VAL A 427 -12.97 -19.66 -28.81
CA VAL A 427 -13.22 -18.58 -27.84
C VAL A 427 -13.42 -19.18 -26.47
N ARG A 428 -12.54 -18.83 -25.56
CA ARG A 428 -12.65 -19.18 -24.14
C ARG A 428 -12.89 -17.91 -23.34
N MET A 429 -13.89 -17.93 -22.46
CA MET A 429 -14.12 -16.85 -21.51
C MET A 429 -13.12 -17.03 -20.35
N VAL A 430 -12.34 -16.00 -20.05
CA VAL A 430 -11.39 -15.97 -18.92
C VAL A 430 -11.70 -14.76 -18.04
N PRO A 431 -11.53 -14.87 -16.72
CA PRO A 431 -11.71 -13.74 -15.82
C PRO A 431 -10.84 -12.55 -16.25
N TRP A 432 -11.37 -11.34 -16.08
CA TRP A 432 -10.65 -10.11 -16.41
C TRP A 432 -9.32 -10.07 -15.62
N GLY A 433 -8.20 -9.91 -16.31
CA GLY A 433 -6.86 -9.87 -15.71
C GLY A 433 -6.09 -11.19 -15.66
N GLU A 434 -6.70 -12.35 -15.95
CA GLU A 434 -5.98 -13.64 -16.01
C GLU A 434 -5.26 -13.92 -17.34
N GLY A 435 -5.45 -13.08 -18.35
CA GLY A 435 -5.04 -13.37 -19.74
C GLY A 435 -3.70 -12.81 -20.20
N GLU A 436 -2.95 -12.07 -19.39
CA GLU A 436 -1.72 -11.42 -19.86
C GLU A 436 -0.44 -12.29 -19.79
N CYS A 437 -0.51 -13.55 -19.36
CA CYS A 437 0.67 -14.41 -19.14
C CYS A 437 0.76 -15.66 -20.03
N ALA A 438 -0.03 -15.80 -21.11
CA ALA A 438 -0.09 -17.06 -21.87
C ALA A 438 0.57 -17.05 -23.28
N ASP A 439 1.12 -15.92 -23.74
CA ASP A 439 1.57 -15.82 -25.16
C ASP A 439 3.10 -15.99 -25.40
N GLU A 440 3.90 -16.45 -24.43
CA GLU A 440 5.35 -16.65 -24.67
C GLU A 440 5.85 -18.11 -24.47
N SER A 441 5.03 -19.12 -24.65
CA SER A 441 5.55 -20.51 -24.67
C SER A 441 4.95 -21.33 -25.81
N GLY A 442 5.22 -20.92 -27.03
CA GLY A 442 4.78 -21.64 -28.22
C GLY A 442 5.71 -21.42 -29.42
N GLY A 443 6.98 -21.71 -29.27
CA GLY A 443 7.94 -21.63 -30.35
C GLY A 443 9.16 -22.54 -30.15
N ASP A 444 8.92 -23.86 -30.07
CA ASP A 444 9.98 -24.82 -30.36
C ASP A 444 9.49 -25.76 -31.43
N GLY A 445 9.81 -25.38 -32.67
CA GLY A 445 9.62 -26.17 -33.85
C GLY A 445 10.80 -27.11 -34.03
N SER A 446 10.65 -28.33 -33.65
CA SER A 446 11.46 -29.41 -34.20
C SER A 446 10.83 -29.86 -35.52
N ALA A 447 11.49 -29.64 -36.62
CA ALA A 447 11.29 -30.32 -37.86
C ALA A 447 12.48 -31.25 -38.13
N PRO A 448 12.31 -32.30 -38.96
CA PRO A 448 12.92 -33.61 -38.91
C PRO A 448 14.40 -33.68 -39.25
#